data_afed79249997406941e1ddd69edd9c72
#
_entry.id   afed79249997406941e1ddd69edd9c72
#
_cell.length_a   1.000
_cell.length_b   1.000
_cell.length_c   1.000
_cell.angle_alpha   90.00
_cell.angle_beta   90.00
_cell.angle_gamma   90.00
#
_symmetry.space_group_name_H-M   'P 1'
#
loop_
_entity.id
_entity.type
_entity.pdbx_description
1 polymer ?
#
loop_
_entity_poly.entity_id
_entity_poly.type
_entity_poly.pdbx_seq_one_letter_code
_entity_poly.pdbx_strand_id
1 'polypeptide(L)'
;MKYCFYYDESEHSRVINLSTVTGETYYDGFLAAIIGWRSDHETAFEQRYHAFEEKYSDRKKKGELKSGTIKPNQLVHGFASLNKANVKLIGDFFSTFDENSYIYLFCASKIEYIIIQIFKGYRNSVFFDMDAVRYSIVKAIVTYRPTEVIESLYKSPAEFVAALKTFLTNRIRCNKENLELKAQENTAFEAVLWILNNVDVPQSLAWDYHSQFVGFENFLSSKGILDYSVLIDKEGEAGVESKTLVSAKESGLNNCDEADSIDHFGIRMADMLVG
;
A
#
# COMPACT_ATOMS: atom_id res chain seq x y z
N MET A 1 12.42 5.86 -27.74
CA MET A 1 13.03 6.64 -26.62
C MET A 1 12.90 5.79 -25.38
N LYS A 2 14.01 5.38 -24.79
CA LYS A 2 14.01 4.44 -23.65
C LYS A 2 13.86 5.20 -22.33
N TYR A 3 13.09 4.62 -21.40
CA TYR A 3 12.89 5.11 -20.03
C TYR A 3 13.41 4.09 -19.03
N CYS A 4 13.93 4.56 -17.90
CA CYS A 4 14.31 3.74 -16.75
C CYS A 4 13.40 4.07 -15.58
N PHE A 5 12.82 3.04 -14.97
CA PHE A 5 11.96 3.16 -13.78
C PHE A 5 12.50 2.31 -12.64
N TYR A 6 12.27 2.73 -11.41
CA TYR A 6 12.74 2.11 -10.19
C TYR A 6 11.58 2.01 -9.22
N TYR A 7 11.36 0.81 -8.70
CA TYR A 7 10.24 0.48 -7.82
C TYR A 7 10.74 0.12 -6.44
N ASP A 8 10.03 0.62 -5.43
CA ASP A 8 10.12 0.14 -4.07
C ASP A 8 8.77 0.30 -3.36
N GLU A 9 8.55 -0.45 -2.28
CA GLU A 9 7.35 -0.44 -1.47
C GLU A 9 7.62 -0.34 0.02
N SER A 10 6.62 0.15 0.75
CA SER A 10 6.64 0.25 2.20
C SER A 10 5.48 -0.55 2.81
N GLU A 11 5.75 -1.14 3.98
CA GLU A 11 4.75 -1.88 4.77
C GLU A 11 4.25 -3.18 4.12
N HIS A 12 4.92 -3.70 3.08
CA HIS A 12 4.51 -4.92 2.39
C HIS A 12 4.50 -6.16 3.31
N SER A 13 5.52 -6.32 4.13
CA SER A 13 5.69 -7.47 5.04
C SER A 13 4.84 -7.37 6.30
N ARG A 14 4.28 -6.19 6.61
CA ARG A 14 3.48 -6.00 7.82
C ARG A 14 2.11 -6.65 7.68
N VAL A 15 1.94 -7.78 8.35
CA VAL A 15 0.64 -8.44 8.49
C VAL A 15 -0.22 -7.64 9.46
N ILE A 16 -1.47 -7.37 9.08
CA ILE A 16 -2.44 -6.77 9.99
C ILE A 16 -2.83 -7.81 11.04
N ASN A 17 -2.59 -7.49 12.30
CA ASN A 17 -2.93 -8.32 13.45
C ASN A 17 -3.41 -7.44 14.60
N LEU A 18 -3.80 -8.08 15.71
CA LEU A 18 -4.34 -7.36 16.85
C LEU A 18 -3.37 -6.29 17.37
N SER A 19 -2.08 -6.56 17.48
CA SER A 19 -1.10 -5.61 17.99
C SER A 19 -0.92 -4.40 17.06
N THR A 20 -1.00 -4.57 15.76
CA THR A 20 -0.94 -3.46 14.79
C THR A 20 -2.20 -2.61 14.84
N VAL A 21 -3.38 -3.22 14.99
CA VAL A 21 -4.67 -2.50 14.97
C VAL A 21 -4.97 -1.80 16.29
N THR A 22 -4.53 -2.35 17.42
CA THR A 22 -4.74 -1.74 18.75
C THR A 22 -3.66 -0.73 19.14
N GLY A 23 -2.54 -0.68 18.41
CA GLY A 23 -1.47 0.28 18.64
C GLY A 23 -1.91 1.73 18.39
N GLU A 24 -1.31 2.68 19.09
CA GLU A 24 -1.57 4.12 18.90
C GLU A 24 -1.23 4.58 17.47
N THR A 25 -0.27 3.91 16.82
CA THR A 25 0.19 4.19 15.47
C THR A 25 -0.34 3.17 14.46
N TYR A 26 -1.61 2.76 14.62
CA TYR A 26 -2.21 1.83 13.67
C TYR A 26 -2.16 2.35 12.23
N TYR A 27 -1.67 1.51 11.36
CA TYR A 27 -1.60 1.77 9.94
C TYR A 27 -1.78 0.47 9.15
N ASP A 28 -2.73 0.42 8.25
CA ASP A 28 -3.03 -0.73 7.39
C ASP A 28 -2.66 -0.47 5.91
N GLY A 29 -2.08 0.68 5.64
CA GLY A 29 -1.69 1.08 4.29
C GLY A 29 -0.54 0.27 3.73
N PHE A 30 -0.65 -0.01 2.44
CA PHE A 30 0.44 -0.42 1.57
C PHE A 30 0.75 0.75 0.65
N LEU A 31 2.01 1.09 0.56
CA LEU A 31 2.49 2.15 -0.33
C LEU A 31 3.49 1.56 -1.32
N ALA A 32 3.42 2.00 -2.57
CA ALA A 32 4.45 1.73 -3.55
C ALA A 32 4.80 3.01 -4.30
N ALA A 33 6.07 3.17 -4.62
CA ALA A 33 6.58 4.26 -5.44
C ALA A 33 7.30 3.70 -6.65
N ILE A 34 6.99 4.24 -7.82
CA ILE A 34 7.75 4.01 -9.03
C ILE A 34 8.22 5.38 -9.52
N ILE A 35 9.52 5.56 -9.55
CA ILE A 35 10.13 6.77 -10.07
C ILE A 35 10.88 6.45 -11.36
N GLY A 36 10.99 7.42 -12.26
CA GLY A 36 11.74 7.20 -13.48
C GLY A 36 11.92 8.45 -14.32
N TRP A 37 12.70 8.29 -15.36
CA TRP A 37 13.09 9.32 -16.32
C TRP A 37 13.54 8.70 -17.64
N ARG A 38 13.79 9.54 -18.60
CA ARG A 38 14.42 9.09 -19.86
C ARG A 38 15.86 8.68 -19.59
N SER A 39 16.33 7.61 -20.24
CA SER A 39 17.67 7.06 -20.04
C SER A 39 18.81 8.06 -20.31
N ASP A 40 18.59 9.08 -21.16
CA ASP A 40 19.56 10.14 -21.40
C ASP A 40 19.70 11.14 -20.24
N HIS A 41 18.80 11.13 -19.27
CA HIS A 41 18.89 11.91 -18.03
C HIS A 41 19.49 11.14 -16.85
N GLU A 42 19.73 9.82 -16.99
CA GLU A 42 20.18 8.90 -15.92
C GLU A 42 21.37 9.49 -15.12
N THR A 43 22.43 9.84 -15.82
CA THR A 43 23.65 10.37 -15.18
C THR A 43 23.39 11.67 -14.39
N ALA A 44 22.47 12.51 -14.87
CA ALA A 44 22.15 13.76 -14.18
C ALA A 44 21.37 13.51 -12.86
N PHE A 45 20.45 12.54 -12.87
CA PHE A 45 19.75 12.12 -11.66
C PHE A 45 20.69 11.43 -10.67
N GLU A 46 21.56 10.55 -11.15
CA GLU A 46 22.58 9.89 -10.34
C GLU A 46 23.49 10.90 -9.62
N GLN A 47 24.03 11.87 -10.33
CA GLN A 47 24.88 12.92 -9.74
C GLN A 47 24.16 13.72 -8.68
N ARG A 48 22.91 14.11 -8.92
CA ARG A 48 22.11 14.88 -7.93
C ARG A 48 21.82 14.05 -6.69
N TYR A 49 21.46 12.79 -6.88
CA TYR A 49 21.14 11.92 -5.75
C TYR A 49 22.40 11.57 -4.93
N HIS A 50 23.53 11.30 -5.57
CA HIS A 50 24.80 11.10 -4.85
C HIS A 50 25.24 12.33 -4.07
N ALA A 51 25.09 13.53 -4.64
CA ALA A 51 25.36 14.77 -3.90
C ALA A 51 24.45 14.94 -2.67
N PHE A 52 23.17 14.54 -2.80
CA PHE A 52 22.24 14.49 -1.67
C PHE A 52 22.68 13.46 -0.64
N GLU A 53 22.97 12.22 -1.03
CA GLU A 53 23.45 11.15 -0.12
C GLU A 53 24.75 11.54 0.60
N GLU A 54 25.69 12.20 -0.08
CA GLU A 54 26.95 12.66 0.51
C GLU A 54 26.72 13.75 1.55
N LYS A 55 25.83 14.69 1.28
CA LYS A 55 25.45 15.77 2.22
C LYS A 55 24.88 15.23 3.54
N TYR A 56 24.25 14.07 3.52
CA TYR A 56 23.62 13.42 4.68
C TYR A 56 24.30 12.10 5.03
N SER A 57 25.59 11.96 4.74
CA SER A 57 26.38 10.75 4.96
C SER A 57 26.41 10.30 6.43
N ASP A 58 26.31 11.24 7.38
CA ASP A 58 26.19 11.01 8.82
C ASP A 58 24.90 10.28 9.23
N ARG A 59 23.89 10.29 8.37
CA ARG A 59 22.60 9.62 8.58
C ARG A 59 22.50 8.25 7.91
N LYS A 60 23.49 7.86 7.10
CA LYS A 60 23.50 6.55 6.44
C LYS A 60 23.58 5.40 7.45
N LYS A 61 22.87 4.33 7.16
CA LYS A 61 22.96 3.05 7.88
C LYS A 61 23.32 1.97 6.89
N LYS A 62 24.35 1.18 7.19
CA LYS A 62 24.85 0.11 6.30
C LYS A 62 25.15 0.62 4.88
N GLY A 63 25.62 1.86 4.73
CA GLY A 63 25.97 2.46 3.43
C GLY A 63 24.84 3.21 2.72
N GLU A 64 23.60 3.09 3.15
CA GLU A 64 22.43 3.69 2.52
C GLU A 64 21.77 4.75 3.41
N LEU A 65 21.21 5.78 2.77
CA LEU A 65 20.34 6.75 3.41
C LEU A 65 18.90 6.27 3.22
N LYS A 66 18.22 5.92 4.34
CA LYS A 66 16.85 5.42 4.30
C LYS A 66 15.86 6.39 4.94
N SER A 67 14.62 6.37 4.52
CA SER A 67 13.50 7.13 5.09
C SER A 67 13.40 6.99 6.61
N GLY A 68 13.65 5.80 7.17
CA GLY A 68 13.70 5.52 8.61
C GLY A 68 14.75 6.32 9.41
N THR A 69 15.50 7.23 8.76
CA THR A 69 16.30 8.26 9.46
C THR A 69 15.41 9.28 10.17
N ILE A 70 14.18 9.48 9.69
CA ILE A 70 13.14 10.26 10.39
C ILE A 70 12.28 9.25 11.15
N LYS A 71 12.32 9.33 12.47
CA LYS A 71 11.62 8.35 13.31
C LYS A 71 10.14 8.71 13.47
N PRO A 72 9.23 7.73 13.66
CA PRO A 72 7.80 7.98 13.85
C PRO A 72 7.46 8.98 14.96
N ASN A 73 8.22 9.00 16.06
CA ASN A 73 8.02 9.96 17.14
C ASN A 73 8.34 11.41 16.76
N GLN A 74 8.99 11.65 15.62
CA GLN A 74 9.23 12.98 15.06
C GLN A 74 8.10 13.43 14.12
N LEU A 75 7.11 12.56 13.87
CA LEU A 75 5.99 12.77 12.95
C LEU A 75 4.62 12.73 13.67
N VAL A 76 4.58 12.90 14.99
CA VAL A 76 3.35 12.78 15.81
C VAL A 76 2.19 13.63 15.27
N HIS A 77 2.47 14.79 14.70
CA HIS A 77 1.49 15.65 14.01
C HIS A 77 1.83 15.82 12.51
N GLY A 78 2.34 14.75 11.88
CA GLY A 78 2.80 14.77 10.50
C GLY A 78 3.98 15.73 10.28
N PHE A 79 4.07 16.31 9.12
CA PHE A 79 5.16 17.23 8.75
C PHE A 79 5.28 18.46 9.66
N ALA A 80 4.19 18.86 10.32
CA ALA A 80 4.20 19.98 11.27
C ALA A 80 5.08 19.73 12.51
N SER A 81 5.37 18.47 12.84
CA SER A 81 6.25 18.10 13.98
C SER A 81 7.72 18.08 13.64
N LEU A 82 8.08 18.17 12.38
CA LEU A 82 9.47 18.02 11.94
C LEU A 82 10.34 19.18 12.42
N ASN A 83 11.51 18.86 12.92
CA ASN A 83 12.52 19.84 13.19
C ASN A 83 13.13 20.40 11.90
N LYS A 84 13.81 21.56 11.99
CA LYS A 84 14.42 22.24 10.83
C LYS A 84 15.38 21.35 10.03
N ALA A 85 16.12 20.46 10.69
CA ALA A 85 17.08 19.57 10.02
C ALA A 85 16.37 18.52 9.17
N ASN A 86 15.25 17.97 9.65
CA ASN A 86 14.44 17.01 8.89
C ASN A 86 13.66 17.69 7.76
N VAL A 87 13.11 18.88 7.99
CA VAL A 87 12.51 19.70 6.91
C VAL A 87 13.52 19.96 5.79
N LYS A 88 14.76 20.31 6.16
CA LYS A 88 15.81 20.52 5.18
C LYS A 88 16.19 19.23 4.43
N LEU A 89 16.29 18.09 5.13
CA LEU A 89 16.55 16.78 4.50
C LEU A 89 15.49 16.47 3.45
N ILE A 90 14.20 16.60 3.79
CA ILE A 90 13.08 16.35 2.88
C ILE A 90 13.11 17.33 1.70
N GLY A 91 13.33 18.62 1.96
CA GLY A 91 13.42 19.63 0.91
C GLY A 91 14.58 19.37 -0.06
N ASP A 92 15.76 19.01 0.46
CA ASP A 92 16.92 18.66 -0.35
C ASP A 92 16.68 17.37 -1.15
N PHE A 93 15.98 16.38 -0.58
CA PHE A 93 15.58 15.18 -1.29
C PHE A 93 14.64 15.49 -2.46
N PHE A 94 13.57 16.24 -2.22
CA PHE A 94 12.65 16.63 -3.30
C PHE A 94 13.32 17.51 -4.38
N SER A 95 14.39 18.21 -4.04
CA SER A 95 15.18 18.99 -5.01
C SER A 95 16.00 18.12 -5.97
N THR A 96 16.08 16.80 -5.74
CA THR A 96 16.71 15.87 -6.69
C THR A 96 15.83 15.58 -7.91
N PHE A 97 14.52 15.79 -7.80
CA PHE A 97 13.55 15.67 -8.88
C PHE A 97 13.40 16.97 -9.67
N ASP A 98 13.03 16.87 -10.92
CA ASP A 98 12.72 17.99 -11.82
C ASP A 98 11.57 17.64 -12.78
N GLU A 99 11.30 18.49 -13.76
CA GLU A 99 10.25 18.30 -14.76
C GLU A 99 10.44 17.06 -15.67
N ASN A 100 11.63 16.46 -15.67
CA ASN A 100 11.91 15.22 -16.40
C ASN A 100 11.66 13.98 -15.56
N SER A 101 11.29 14.12 -14.30
CA SER A 101 10.96 13.04 -13.39
C SER A 101 9.54 12.55 -13.61
N TYR A 102 9.35 11.25 -13.64
CA TYR A 102 8.06 10.60 -13.51
C TYR A 102 7.96 9.99 -12.11
N ILE A 103 6.88 10.28 -11.42
CA ILE A 103 6.59 9.70 -10.11
C ILE A 103 5.18 9.12 -10.17
N TYR A 104 5.09 7.82 -9.94
CA TYR A 104 3.85 7.11 -9.76
C TYR A 104 3.78 6.60 -8.32
N LEU A 105 2.72 6.99 -7.61
CA LEU A 105 2.48 6.55 -6.24
C LEU A 105 1.22 5.71 -6.20
N PHE A 106 1.30 4.59 -5.53
CA PHE A 106 0.17 3.72 -5.23
C PHE A 106 -0.03 3.64 -3.72
N CYS A 107 -1.28 3.77 -3.29
CA CYS A 107 -1.66 3.62 -1.89
C CYS A 107 -2.93 2.78 -1.81
N ALA A 108 -2.93 1.77 -0.98
CA ALA A 108 -4.11 0.94 -0.72
C ALA A 108 -4.19 0.52 0.75
N SER A 109 -5.41 0.42 1.28
CA SER A 109 -5.68 -0.24 2.55
C SER A 109 -5.68 -1.76 2.36
N LYS A 110 -4.92 -2.48 3.17
CA LYS A 110 -4.91 -3.95 3.15
C LYS A 110 -6.24 -4.54 3.59
N ILE A 111 -6.91 -3.90 4.55
CA ILE A 111 -8.26 -4.31 4.98
C ILE A 111 -9.25 -4.14 3.82
N GLU A 112 -9.25 -2.98 3.19
CA GLU A 112 -10.12 -2.71 2.04
C GLU A 112 -9.87 -3.68 0.91
N TYR A 113 -8.62 -3.96 0.58
CA TYR A 113 -8.26 -4.93 -0.45
C TYR A 113 -8.82 -6.33 -0.17
N ILE A 114 -8.72 -6.81 1.08
CA ILE A 114 -9.28 -8.11 1.49
C ILE A 114 -10.81 -8.10 1.35
N ILE A 115 -11.47 -7.02 1.75
CA ILE A 115 -12.93 -6.88 1.61
C ILE A 115 -13.34 -6.88 0.12
N ILE A 116 -12.59 -6.21 -0.74
CA ILE A 116 -12.83 -6.23 -2.19
C ILE A 116 -12.77 -7.66 -2.74
N GLN A 117 -11.82 -8.48 -2.30
CA GLN A 117 -11.72 -9.88 -2.74
C GLN A 117 -12.97 -10.70 -2.38
N ILE A 118 -13.51 -10.54 -1.17
CA ILE A 118 -14.74 -11.26 -0.75
C ILE A 118 -15.91 -10.92 -1.66
N PHE A 119 -16.00 -9.69 -2.10
CA PHE A 119 -17.11 -9.20 -2.91
C PHE A 119 -16.76 -9.03 -4.39
N LYS A 120 -15.70 -9.67 -4.88
CA LYS A 120 -15.20 -9.51 -6.27
C LYS A 120 -16.25 -9.80 -7.33
N GLY A 121 -17.15 -10.78 -7.08
CA GLY A 121 -18.24 -11.15 -7.98
C GLY A 121 -19.48 -10.25 -7.89
N TYR A 122 -19.53 -9.32 -6.93
CA TYR A 122 -20.71 -8.51 -6.66
C TYR A 122 -20.50 -7.10 -7.18
N ARG A 123 -21.46 -6.63 -8.00
CA ARG A 123 -21.44 -5.29 -8.59
C ARG A 123 -22.61 -4.45 -8.05
N ASN A 124 -22.55 -3.16 -8.23
CA ASN A 124 -23.61 -2.24 -7.92
C ASN A 124 -24.90 -2.63 -8.68
N SER A 125 -26.03 -2.58 -8.01
CA SER A 125 -27.34 -2.88 -8.54
C SER A 125 -28.36 -1.83 -8.12
N VAL A 126 -29.59 -1.95 -8.61
CA VAL A 126 -30.68 -1.04 -8.20
C VAL A 126 -31.00 -1.13 -6.71
N PHE A 127 -30.68 -2.28 -6.07
CA PHE A 127 -30.99 -2.55 -4.67
C PHE A 127 -29.81 -2.31 -3.72
N PHE A 128 -28.57 -2.43 -4.20
CA PHE A 128 -27.37 -2.34 -3.39
C PHE A 128 -26.27 -1.56 -4.07
N ASP A 129 -25.75 -0.55 -3.36
CA ASP A 129 -24.48 0.07 -3.64
C ASP A 129 -23.38 -0.74 -2.96
N MET A 130 -22.67 -1.55 -3.72
CA MET A 130 -21.62 -2.45 -3.21
C MET A 130 -20.40 -1.68 -2.69
N ASP A 131 -20.15 -0.48 -3.17
CA ASP A 131 -19.06 0.35 -2.69
C ASP A 131 -19.39 0.90 -1.29
N ALA A 132 -20.65 1.29 -1.05
CA ALA A 132 -21.15 1.65 0.28
C ALA A 132 -21.12 0.46 1.26
N VAL A 133 -21.43 -0.76 0.77
CA VAL A 133 -21.36 -1.99 1.57
C VAL A 133 -19.91 -2.27 1.99
N ARG A 134 -18.97 -2.28 1.05
CA ARG A 134 -17.53 -2.48 1.33
C ARG A 134 -17.00 -1.43 2.31
N TYR A 135 -17.31 -0.16 2.07
CA TYR A 135 -16.96 0.94 2.96
C TYR A 135 -17.50 0.73 4.39
N SER A 136 -18.76 0.29 4.52
CA SER A 136 -19.37 0.05 5.84
C SER A 136 -18.65 -1.05 6.62
N ILE A 137 -18.20 -2.11 5.94
CA ILE A 137 -17.42 -3.19 6.56
C ILE A 137 -16.05 -2.68 7.00
N VAL A 138 -15.32 -2.02 6.11
CA VAL A 138 -13.99 -1.44 6.43
C VAL A 138 -14.10 -0.49 7.61
N LYS A 139 -15.07 0.44 7.57
CA LYS A 139 -15.33 1.39 8.65
C LYS A 139 -15.65 0.69 9.98
N ALA A 140 -16.47 -0.38 9.95
CA ALA A 140 -16.79 -1.13 11.16
C ALA A 140 -15.54 -1.81 11.75
N ILE A 141 -14.70 -2.45 10.93
CA ILE A 141 -13.46 -3.09 11.37
C ILE A 141 -12.49 -2.05 11.98
N VAL A 142 -12.26 -0.95 11.29
CA VAL A 142 -11.32 0.09 11.73
C VAL A 142 -11.82 0.81 12.98
N THR A 143 -13.14 1.09 13.07
CA THR A 143 -13.72 1.81 14.21
C THR A 143 -13.78 0.95 15.46
N TYR A 144 -14.26 -0.28 15.36
CA TYR A 144 -14.52 -1.15 16.51
C TYR A 144 -13.39 -2.12 16.82
N ARG A 145 -12.46 -2.32 15.89
CA ARG A 145 -11.27 -3.19 16.03
C ARG A 145 -11.60 -4.58 16.60
N PRO A 146 -12.57 -5.31 16.01
CA PRO A 146 -13.03 -6.59 16.54
C PRO A 146 -11.93 -7.64 16.45
N THR A 147 -11.48 -8.15 17.59
CA THR A 147 -10.33 -9.06 17.72
C THR A 147 -10.48 -10.29 16.83
N GLU A 148 -11.61 -10.99 16.92
CA GLU A 148 -11.83 -12.23 16.15
C GLU A 148 -11.83 -12.00 14.64
N VAL A 149 -12.37 -10.86 14.18
CA VAL A 149 -12.36 -10.50 12.76
C VAL A 149 -10.94 -10.21 12.29
N ILE A 150 -10.17 -9.44 13.06
CA ILE A 150 -8.80 -9.06 12.73
C ILE A 150 -7.89 -10.30 12.70
N GLU A 151 -8.00 -11.17 13.69
CA GLU A 151 -7.21 -12.41 13.75
C GLU A 151 -7.56 -13.40 12.64
N SER A 152 -8.75 -13.31 12.06
CA SER A 152 -9.18 -14.16 10.95
C SER A 152 -8.80 -13.66 9.57
N LEU A 153 -8.33 -12.39 9.43
CA LEU A 153 -8.01 -11.75 8.15
C LEU A 153 -7.07 -12.57 7.24
N TYR A 154 -6.13 -13.29 7.84
CA TYR A 154 -5.11 -14.06 7.10
C TYR A 154 -5.23 -15.58 7.35
N LYS A 155 -6.30 -16.07 7.99
CA LYS A 155 -6.51 -17.49 8.22
C LYS A 155 -7.21 -18.12 7.01
N SER A 156 -8.53 -18.08 7.01
CA SER A 156 -9.32 -18.55 5.87
C SER A 156 -10.46 -17.58 5.57
N PRO A 157 -10.87 -17.46 4.30
CA PRO A 157 -12.02 -16.66 3.92
C PRO A 157 -13.29 -17.03 4.68
N ALA A 158 -13.52 -18.33 4.90
CA ALA A 158 -14.70 -18.82 5.61
C ALA A 158 -14.69 -18.40 7.09
N GLU A 159 -13.54 -18.50 7.77
CA GLU A 159 -13.39 -18.04 9.16
C GLU A 159 -13.59 -16.54 9.27
N PHE A 160 -13.01 -15.77 8.36
CA PHE A 160 -13.19 -14.32 8.32
C PHE A 160 -14.66 -13.93 8.16
N VAL A 161 -15.37 -14.53 7.19
CA VAL A 161 -16.79 -14.26 6.97
C VAL A 161 -17.63 -14.67 8.17
N ALA A 162 -17.34 -15.81 8.81
CA ALA A 162 -18.03 -16.26 10.02
C ALA A 162 -17.80 -15.29 11.20
N ALA A 163 -16.56 -14.88 11.43
CA ALA A 163 -16.22 -13.90 12.47
C ALA A 163 -16.89 -12.54 12.22
N LEU A 164 -16.90 -12.08 10.97
CA LEU A 164 -17.54 -10.82 10.58
C LEU A 164 -19.06 -10.87 10.82
N LYS A 165 -19.74 -11.97 10.44
CA LYS A 165 -21.18 -12.16 10.71
C LYS A 165 -21.47 -12.11 12.22
N THR A 166 -20.69 -12.81 13.02
CA THR A 166 -20.85 -12.82 14.48
C THR A 166 -20.66 -11.40 15.06
N PHE A 167 -19.64 -10.72 14.64
CA PHE A 167 -19.35 -9.34 15.07
C PHE A 167 -20.50 -8.38 14.73
N LEU A 168 -20.97 -8.37 13.47
CA LEU A 168 -22.05 -7.47 13.04
C LEU A 168 -23.37 -7.77 13.78
N THR A 169 -23.70 -9.05 13.95
CA THR A 169 -24.88 -9.47 14.72
C THR A 169 -24.82 -8.96 16.17
N ASN A 170 -23.66 -9.09 16.80
CA ASN A 170 -23.46 -8.60 18.17
C ASN A 170 -23.56 -7.05 18.23
N ARG A 171 -23.02 -6.35 17.22
CA ARG A 171 -23.12 -4.88 17.16
C ARG A 171 -24.55 -4.40 17.04
N ILE A 172 -25.35 -5.00 16.15
CA ILE A 172 -26.78 -4.69 16.01
C ILE A 172 -27.50 -4.89 17.35
N ARG A 173 -27.17 -5.97 18.07
CA ARG A 173 -27.76 -6.23 19.41
C ARG A 173 -27.38 -5.16 20.40
N CYS A 174 -26.11 -4.76 20.48
CA CYS A 174 -25.66 -3.69 21.37
C CYS A 174 -26.27 -2.32 21.01
N ASN A 175 -26.47 -2.05 19.73
CA ASN A 175 -27.04 -0.80 19.26
C ASN A 175 -28.51 -0.61 19.61
N LYS A 176 -29.23 -1.67 20.01
CA LYS A 176 -30.65 -1.58 20.44
C LYS A 176 -30.88 -0.66 21.63
N GLU A 177 -29.87 -0.44 22.45
CA GLU A 177 -29.93 0.48 23.58
C GLU A 177 -29.88 1.96 23.16
N ASN A 178 -29.50 2.25 21.90
CA ASN A 178 -29.37 3.62 21.37
C ASN A 178 -29.80 3.72 19.90
N LEU A 179 -31.07 3.33 19.66
CA LEU A 179 -31.62 3.20 18.30
C LEU A 179 -31.60 4.51 17.50
N GLU A 180 -31.87 5.65 18.12
CA GLU A 180 -31.91 6.93 17.41
C GLU A 180 -30.57 7.27 16.74
N LEU A 181 -29.47 7.10 17.48
CA LEU A 181 -28.12 7.43 16.97
C LEU A 181 -27.52 6.32 16.09
N LYS A 182 -28.04 5.09 16.22
CA LYS A 182 -27.44 3.90 15.57
C LYS A 182 -28.32 3.27 14.49
N ALA A 183 -29.46 3.86 14.16
CA ALA A 183 -30.38 3.32 13.16
C ALA A 183 -29.71 3.11 11.80
N GLN A 184 -28.98 4.10 11.29
CA GLN A 184 -28.27 4.00 10.01
C GLN A 184 -27.17 2.92 10.02
N GLU A 185 -26.42 2.83 11.12
CA GLU A 185 -25.41 1.79 11.30
C GLU A 185 -26.04 0.39 11.30
N ASN A 186 -27.16 0.21 12.00
CA ASN A 186 -27.89 -1.06 12.02
C ASN A 186 -28.40 -1.44 10.62
N THR A 187 -29.02 -0.51 9.89
CA THR A 187 -29.49 -0.74 8.53
C THR A 187 -28.33 -1.17 7.62
N ALA A 188 -27.17 -0.52 7.72
CA ALA A 188 -25.98 -0.90 6.96
C ALA A 188 -25.50 -2.31 7.34
N PHE A 189 -25.44 -2.64 8.65
CA PHE A 189 -25.00 -3.97 9.10
C PHE A 189 -25.99 -5.09 8.73
N GLU A 190 -27.29 -4.83 8.76
CA GLU A 190 -28.32 -5.78 8.29
C GLU A 190 -28.19 -6.05 6.79
N ALA A 191 -27.96 -5.02 5.99
CA ALA A 191 -27.70 -5.17 4.55
C ALA A 191 -26.42 -5.98 4.29
N VAL A 192 -25.33 -5.70 5.02
CA VAL A 192 -24.09 -6.47 4.94
C VAL A 192 -24.32 -7.93 5.32
N LEU A 193 -25.02 -8.20 6.41
CA LEU A 193 -25.33 -9.58 6.86
C LEU A 193 -26.15 -10.34 5.83
N TRP A 194 -27.14 -9.68 5.20
CA TRP A 194 -27.92 -10.29 4.14
C TRP A 194 -27.04 -10.71 2.96
N ILE A 195 -26.11 -9.86 2.51
CA ILE A 195 -25.19 -10.19 1.44
C ILE A 195 -24.22 -11.28 1.86
N LEU A 196 -23.62 -11.20 3.04
CA LEU A 196 -22.67 -12.20 3.56
C LEU A 196 -23.28 -13.60 3.67
N ASN A 197 -24.60 -13.73 3.85
CA ASN A 197 -25.28 -15.01 3.88
C ASN A 197 -25.42 -15.67 2.50
N ASN A 198 -25.22 -14.89 1.43
CA ASN A 198 -25.38 -15.33 0.05
C ASN A 198 -24.08 -15.18 -0.77
N VAL A 199 -22.97 -14.79 -0.14
CA VAL A 199 -21.69 -14.59 -0.84
C VAL A 199 -20.95 -15.91 -1.03
N ASP A 200 -20.47 -16.13 -2.24
CA ASP A 200 -19.49 -17.19 -2.51
C ASP A 200 -18.12 -16.77 -1.99
N VAL A 201 -17.64 -17.49 -1.00
CA VAL A 201 -16.39 -17.16 -0.33
C VAL A 201 -15.20 -17.52 -1.22
N PRO A 202 -14.26 -16.59 -1.50
CA PRO A 202 -13.09 -16.88 -2.32
C PRO A 202 -12.16 -17.90 -1.63
N GLN A 203 -11.26 -18.50 -2.40
CA GLN A 203 -10.34 -19.52 -1.88
C GLN A 203 -9.22 -18.92 -1.01
N SER A 204 -8.85 -17.66 -1.26
CA SER A 204 -7.76 -16.97 -0.55
C SER A 204 -8.09 -15.50 -0.33
N LEU A 205 -7.63 -14.94 0.78
CA LEU A 205 -7.67 -13.51 1.12
C LEU A 205 -6.26 -12.91 1.23
N ALA A 206 -5.25 -13.59 0.70
CA ALA A 206 -3.87 -13.10 0.76
C ALA A 206 -3.70 -11.81 -0.06
N TRP A 207 -2.87 -10.90 0.46
CA TRP A 207 -2.42 -9.74 -0.29
C TRP A 207 -1.62 -10.20 -1.51
N ASP A 208 -1.86 -9.57 -2.64
CA ASP A 208 -1.04 -9.68 -3.84
C ASP A 208 -0.56 -8.29 -4.31
N TYR A 209 0.35 -8.27 -5.26
CA TYR A 209 1.01 -7.06 -5.77
C TYR A 209 0.52 -6.63 -7.16
N HIS A 210 -0.59 -7.19 -7.66
CA HIS A 210 -1.06 -6.88 -9.02
C HIS A 210 -1.54 -5.44 -9.18
N SER A 211 -2.27 -4.92 -8.20
CA SER A 211 -3.00 -3.65 -8.34
C SER A 211 -2.10 -2.46 -8.66
N GLN A 212 -0.93 -2.34 -8.01
CA GLN A 212 0.01 -1.25 -8.26
C GLN A 212 0.63 -1.35 -9.64
N PHE A 213 0.93 -2.55 -10.13
CA PHE A 213 1.52 -2.75 -11.44
C PHE A 213 0.52 -2.57 -12.58
N VAL A 214 -0.73 -3.01 -12.42
CA VAL A 214 -1.82 -2.70 -13.35
C VAL A 214 -2.04 -1.18 -13.46
N GLY A 215 -2.03 -0.48 -12.34
CA GLY A 215 -2.11 0.97 -12.32
C GLY A 215 -0.92 1.65 -13.00
N PHE A 216 0.28 1.12 -12.82
CA PHE A 216 1.48 1.66 -13.46
C PHE A 216 1.50 1.37 -14.97
N GLU A 217 1.05 0.19 -15.41
CA GLU A 217 0.89 -0.10 -16.85
C GLU A 217 -0.06 0.90 -17.53
N ASN A 218 -1.19 1.18 -16.89
CA ASN A 218 -2.12 2.20 -17.35
C ASN A 218 -1.47 3.60 -17.39
N PHE A 219 -0.63 3.94 -16.41
CA PHE A 219 0.14 5.18 -16.41
C PHE A 219 1.10 5.25 -17.62
N LEU A 220 1.89 4.20 -17.88
CA LEU A 220 2.78 4.13 -19.03
C LEU A 220 2.03 4.31 -20.35
N SER A 221 0.91 3.60 -20.51
CA SER A 221 0.02 3.69 -21.67
C SER A 221 -0.52 5.10 -21.86
N SER A 222 -0.95 5.76 -20.78
CA SER A 222 -1.47 7.14 -20.83
C SER A 222 -0.41 8.18 -21.23
N LYS A 223 0.87 7.89 -20.98
CA LYS A 223 2.02 8.73 -21.37
C LYS A 223 2.62 8.34 -22.72
N GLY A 224 2.12 7.27 -23.36
CA GLY A 224 2.68 6.75 -24.61
C GLY A 224 4.10 6.18 -24.47
N ILE A 225 4.46 5.70 -23.28
CA ILE A 225 5.77 5.13 -22.98
C ILE A 225 5.75 3.64 -23.31
N LEU A 226 6.40 3.25 -24.40
CA LEU A 226 6.42 1.88 -24.89
C LEU A 226 7.79 1.19 -24.68
N ASP A 227 8.88 1.96 -24.62
CA ASP A 227 10.25 1.47 -24.48
C ASP A 227 10.77 1.86 -23.10
N TYR A 228 10.75 0.91 -22.18
CA TYR A 228 11.10 1.14 -20.77
C TYR A 228 11.76 -0.08 -20.14
N SER A 229 12.39 0.11 -19.00
CA SER A 229 12.80 -0.94 -18.06
C SER A 229 12.36 -0.56 -16.65
N VAL A 230 11.99 -1.55 -15.84
CA VAL A 230 11.66 -1.40 -14.42
C VAL A 230 12.63 -2.23 -13.61
N LEU A 231 13.35 -1.61 -12.67
CA LEU A 231 14.13 -2.29 -11.66
C LEU A 231 13.39 -2.26 -10.32
N ILE A 232 13.22 -3.46 -9.76
CA ILE A 232 12.52 -3.69 -8.49
C ILE A 232 13.58 -4.02 -7.43
N ASP A 233 13.42 -3.50 -6.21
CA ASP A 233 14.33 -3.89 -5.11
C ASP A 233 14.27 -5.39 -4.86
N LYS A 234 15.45 -6.01 -4.75
CA LYS A 234 15.54 -7.45 -4.64
C LYS A 234 15.13 -7.92 -3.27
N GLU A 235 14.05 -8.69 -3.22
CA GLU A 235 13.56 -9.34 -2.02
C GLU A 235 13.83 -10.84 -2.04
N GLY A 236 14.34 -11.37 -0.94
CA GLY A 236 14.47 -12.81 -0.75
C GLY A 236 15.82 -13.42 -1.07
N GLU A 237 15.84 -14.76 -1.23
CA GLU A 237 17.06 -15.54 -1.44
C GLU A 237 17.55 -15.46 -2.90
N ALA A 238 18.87 -15.50 -3.06
CA ALA A 238 19.49 -15.46 -4.39
C ALA A 238 18.99 -16.60 -5.30
N GLY A 239 18.51 -16.25 -6.50
CA GLY A 239 18.06 -17.21 -7.51
C GLY A 239 16.57 -17.55 -7.48
N VAL A 240 15.78 -16.93 -6.61
CA VAL A 240 14.31 -17.06 -6.59
C VAL A 240 13.70 -15.70 -6.94
N GLU A 241 12.86 -15.65 -7.96
CA GLU A 241 12.09 -14.45 -8.30
C GLU A 241 11.14 -14.10 -7.14
N SER A 242 11.11 -12.83 -6.74
CA SER A 242 10.18 -12.37 -5.71
C SER A 242 8.72 -12.44 -6.20
N LYS A 243 7.79 -12.45 -5.26
CA LYS A 243 6.34 -12.32 -5.58
C LYS A 243 6.05 -10.99 -6.27
N THR A 244 6.78 -9.96 -5.93
CA THR A 244 6.69 -8.62 -6.50
C THR A 244 7.06 -8.64 -7.98
N LEU A 245 8.20 -9.24 -8.36
CA LEU A 245 8.60 -9.38 -9.75
C LEU A 245 7.63 -10.25 -10.55
N VAL A 246 7.20 -11.38 -10.00
CA VAL A 246 6.19 -12.24 -10.65
C VAL A 246 4.90 -11.45 -10.92
N SER A 247 4.38 -10.74 -9.93
CA SER A 247 3.17 -9.92 -10.09
C SER A 247 3.35 -8.80 -11.12
N ALA A 248 4.53 -8.18 -11.21
CA ALA A 248 4.83 -7.18 -12.22
C ALA A 248 4.73 -7.76 -13.63
N LYS A 249 5.36 -8.92 -13.86
CA LYS A 249 5.33 -9.63 -15.16
C LYS A 249 3.91 -10.07 -15.53
N GLU A 250 3.17 -10.65 -14.59
CA GLU A 250 1.79 -11.09 -14.79
C GLU A 250 0.82 -9.92 -15.05
N SER A 251 1.16 -8.72 -14.58
CA SER A 251 0.40 -7.48 -14.83
C SER A 251 0.69 -6.84 -16.20
N GLY A 252 1.55 -7.46 -17.03
CA GLY A 252 1.85 -7.01 -18.39
C GLY A 252 3.11 -6.17 -18.53
N LEU A 253 3.89 -5.96 -17.47
CA LEU A 253 5.16 -5.25 -17.52
C LEU A 253 6.26 -6.20 -18.06
N ASN A 254 6.58 -6.09 -19.34
CA ASN A 254 7.44 -7.06 -20.03
C ASN A 254 8.94 -6.87 -19.83
N ASN A 255 9.38 -5.75 -19.26
CA ASN A 255 10.79 -5.41 -19.08
C ASN A 255 11.08 -5.05 -17.62
N CYS A 256 10.86 -6.04 -16.75
CA CYS A 256 11.08 -5.93 -15.31
C CYS A 256 12.18 -6.88 -14.86
N ASP A 257 13.04 -6.40 -13.97
CA ASP A 257 14.12 -7.17 -13.37
C ASP A 257 14.30 -6.78 -11.90
N GLU A 258 15.02 -7.59 -11.13
CA GLU A 258 15.36 -7.30 -9.74
C GLU A 258 16.84 -6.93 -9.61
N ALA A 259 17.11 -5.93 -8.76
CA ALA A 259 18.48 -5.52 -8.48
C ALA A 259 18.63 -5.11 -7.01
N ASP A 260 19.85 -5.21 -6.49
CA ASP A 260 20.19 -4.76 -5.13
C ASP A 260 20.20 -3.23 -5.07
N SER A 261 19.52 -2.65 -4.09
CA SER A 261 19.46 -1.20 -3.88
C SER A 261 20.83 -0.57 -3.69
N ILE A 262 21.82 -1.32 -3.15
CA ILE A 262 23.19 -0.83 -2.97
C ILE A 262 23.81 -0.41 -4.29
N ASP A 263 23.56 -1.17 -5.36
CA ASP A 263 24.15 -0.94 -6.68
C ASP A 263 23.32 0.03 -7.55
N HIS A 264 22.07 0.32 -7.16
CA HIS A 264 21.13 1.09 -7.96
C HIS A 264 20.54 2.29 -7.21
N PHE A 265 21.07 3.48 -7.48
CA PHE A 265 20.63 4.72 -6.84
C PHE A 265 19.13 5.01 -7.02
N GLY A 266 18.54 4.65 -8.14
CA GLY A 266 17.12 4.85 -8.40
C GLY A 266 16.21 4.05 -7.47
N ILE A 267 16.61 2.82 -7.11
CA ILE A 267 15.88 2.02 -6.09
C ILE A 267 15.96 2.73 -4.73
N ARG A 268 17.16 3.22 -4.33
CA ARG A 268 17.32 3.99 -3.09
C ARG A 268 16.51 5.29 -3.07
N MET A 269 16.34 5.95 -4.24
CA MET A 269 15.45 7.10 -4.35
C MET A 269 13.98 6.70 -4.14
N ALA A 270 13.56 5.56 -4.67
CA ALA A 270 12.21 5.05 -4.47
C ALA A 270 11.95 4.68 -2.99
N ASP A 271 12.92 4.00 -2.32
CA ASP A 271 12.88 3.71 -0.86
C ASP A 271 12.72 4.98 -0.02
N MET A 272 13.50 6.01 -0.33
CA MET A 272 13.39 7.30 0.36
C MET A 272 12.04 7.99 0.15
N LEU A 273 11.41 7.79 -0.99
CA LEU A 273 10.12 8.41 -1.33
C LEU A 273 8.94 7.69 -0.67
N VAL A 274 8.98 6.36 -0.58
CA VAL A 274 7.86 5.54 -0.13
C VAL A 274 7.87 5.26 1.37
N GLY A 275 9.03 5.27 2.00
CA GLY A 275 9.21 5.00 3.43
C GLY A 275 9.15 6.24 4.28
#